data_706ce45150e6b9e5c75cad9b51649911
#
_entry.id   706ce45150e6b9e5c75cad9b51649911
#
_cell.length_a   1.000
_cell.length_b   1.000
_cell.length_c   1.000
_cell.angle_alpha   90.00
_cell.angle_beta   90.00
_cell.angle_gamma   90.00
#
_symmetry.space_group_name_H-M   'P 1'
#
loop_
_entity.id
_entity.type
_entity.pdbx_description
1 polymer ?
#
loop_
_entity_poly.entity_id
_entity_poly.type
_entity_poly.pdbx_seq_one_letter_code
_entity_poly.pdbx_strand_id
1 'polypeptide(L)'
;TNWSASELPKPSEVPAHVAWDLWLGPAAERAYADGYHPMGWRRYWAFGGGSTADMGCHFLDLAFWALQLDAPTSLQADGPEPHAECGPAALRCEYAFPQRGARAPVTLRWHSAGDRPNEALA
;
A
#
# COMPACT_ATOMS: atom_id res chain seq x y z
N THR A 1 1.67 -9.55 -5.62
CA THR A 1 2.81 -9.02 -4.85
C THR A 1 2.32 -8.60 -3.48
N ASN A 2 3.01 -8.98 -2.42
CA ASN A 2 2.70 -8.58 -1.05
C ASN A 2 3.86 -7.77 -0.46
N TRP A 3 3.60 -6.48 -0.22
CA TRP A 3 4.55 -5.57 0.40
C TRP A 3 4.17 -5.35 1.86
N SER A 4 4.41 -6.36 2.70
CA SER A 4 4.22 -6.31 4.15
C SER A 4 5.44 -6.85 4.89
N ALA A 5 5.56 -6.47 6.15
CA ALA A 5 6.53 -7.04 7.07
C ALA A 5 5.93 -7.04 8.48
N SER A 6 6.35 -7.98 9.30
CA SER A 6 5.97 -8.08 10.71
C SER A 6 6.99 -7.46 11.66
N GLU A 7 8.16 -7.09 11.13
CA GLU A 7 9.26 -6.52 11.90
C GLU A 7 10.19 -5.72 10.99
N LEU A 8 11.01 -4.87 11.59
CA LEU A 8 12.10 -4.21 10.87
C LEU A 8 13.23 -5.19 10.55
N PRO A 9 13.92 -5.03 9.41
CA PRO A 9 15.09 -5.83 9.10
C PRO A 9 16.23 -5.47 10.06
N LYS A 10 17.08 -6.45 10.36
CA LYS A 10 18.24 -6.23 11.23
C LYS A 10 19.27 -5.36 10.51
N PRO A 11 19.87 -4.39 11.21
CA PRO A 11 20.96 -3.60 10.66
C PRO A 11 22.09 -4.47 10.12
N SER A 12 22.65 -4.05 9.00
CA SER A 12 23.79 -4.69 8.35
C SER A 12 24.77 -3.64 7.83
N GLU A 13 25.95 -4.07 7.37
CA GLU A 13 26.92 -3.17 6.76
C GLU A 13 26.40 -2.63 5.42
N VAL A 14 26.68 -1.36 5.17
CA VAL A 14 26.35 -0.73 3.89
C VAL A 14 27.24 -1.32 2.80
N PRO A 15 26.68 -1.92 1.73
CA PRO A 15 27.49 -2.40 0.62
C PRO A 15 28.30 -1.25 -0.03
N ALA A 16 29.53 -1.49 -0.41
CA ALA A 16 30.44 -0.45 -0.91
C ALA A 16 29.93 0.32 -2.14
N HIS A 17 28.98 -0.26 -2.88
CA HIS A 17 28.37 0.36 -4.07
C HIS A 17 27.08 1.14 -3.75
N VAL A 18 26.66 1.20 -2.48
CA VAL A 18 25.44 1.90 -2.04
C VAL A 18 25.82 3.16 -1.28
N ALA A 19 25.43 4.30 -1.80
CA ALA A 19 25.49 5.58 -1.08
C ALA A 19 24.22 5.70 -0.22
N TRP A 20 24.28 5.16 1.01
CA TRP A 20 23.11 4.99 1.86
C TRP A 20 22.43 6.31 2.24
N ASP A 21 23.20 7.34 2.55
CA ASP A 21 22.70 8.69 2.86
C ASP A 21 21.95 9.32 1.69
N LEU A 22 22.43 9.11 0.47
CA LEU A 22 21.71 9.57 -0.73
C LEU A 22 20.45 8.75 -0.99
N TRP A 23 20.52 7.44 -0.72
CA TRP A 23 19.36 6.56 -0.88
C TRP A 23 18.26 6.88 0.14
N LEU A 24 18.60 7.21 1.38
CA LEU A 24 17.64 7.66 2.40
C LEU A 24 16.84 8.87 1.94
N GLY A 25 17.47 9.81 1.22
CA GLY A 25 16.81 11.02 0.77
C GLY A 25 16.18 11.81 1.94
N PRO A 26 14.90 12.17 1.87
CA PRO A 26 14.22 12.92 2.92
C PRO A 26 13.73 12.06 4.10
N ALA A 27 13.92 10.73 4.06
CA ALA A 27 13.52 9.87 5.17
C ALA A 27 14.37 10.13 6.42
N ALA A 28 13.83 9.83 7.59
CA ALA A 28 14.58 9.94 8.83
C ALA A 28 15.80 9.02 8.81
N GLU A 29 16.91 9.50 9.37
CA GLU A 29 18.15 8.75 9.46
C GLU A 29 17.91 7.41 10.16
N ARG A 30 18.45 6.34 9.56
CA ARG A 30 18.42 4.98 10.10
C ARG A 30 19.55 4.13 9.55
N ALA A 31 19.90 3.10 10.31
CA ALA A 31 20.88 2.14 9.87
C ALA A 31 20.45 1.40 8.59
N TYR A 32 21.41 1.10 7.73
CA TYR A 32 21.17 0.23 6.58
C TYR A 32 20.78 -1.18 7.02
N ALA A 33 19.94 -1.82 6.22
CA ALA A 33 19.63 -3.22 6.36
C ALA A 33 19.30 -3.83 4.99
N ASP A 34 19.71 -5.07 4.75
CA ASP A 34 19.51 -5.78 3.48
C ASP A 34 18.04 -5.91 3.07
N GLY A 35 17.13 -5.77 4.03
CA GLY A 35 15.68 -5.80 3.79
C GLY A 35 15.12 -4.56 3.10
N TYR A 36 15.87 -3.47 2.95
CA TYR A 36 15.39 -2.24 2.32
C TYR A 36 15.62 -2.21 0.81
N HIS A 37 16.86 -2.36 0.37
CA HIS A 37 17.26 -2.26 -1.03
C HIS A 37 17.37 -3.66 -1.67
N PRO A 38 17.06 -3.82 -2.97
CA PRO A 38 16.52 -2.81 -3.91
C PRO A 38 14.99 -2.72 -3.91
N MET A 39 14.26 -3.67 -3.35
CA MET A 39 12.80 -3.78 -3.51
C MET A 39 12.02 -3.70 -2.22
N GLY A 40 12.62 -4.11 -1.09
CA GLY A 40 11.94 -4.32 0.18
C GLY A 40 11.43 -3.06 0.87
N TRP A 41 11.97 -1.89 0.52
CA TRP A 41 11.60 -0.59 1.07
C TRP A 41 10.08 -0.32 1.05
N ARG A 42 9.37 -0.87 0.10
CA ARG A 42 7.92 -0.72 -0.04
C ARG A 42 7.13 -1.19 1.18
N ARG A 43 7.72 -2.07 1.98
CA ARG A 43 7.09 -2.66 3.17
C ARG A 43 7.04 -1.73 4.37
N TYR A 44 7.89 -0.70 4.38
CA TYR A 44 8.16 0.12 5.57
C TYR A 44 7.62 1.52 5.39
N TRP A 45 6.92 2.04 6.42
CA TRP A 45 6.30 3.36 6.37
C TRP A 45 7.28 4.50 6.11
N ALA A 46 8.53 4.33 6.51
CA ALA A 46 9.58 5.32 6.27
C ALA A 46 9.87 5.57 4.78
N PHE A 47 9.59 4.59 3.91
CA PHE A 47 9.98 4.61 2.50
C PHE A 47 8.81 4.35 1.56
N GLY A 48 7.84 3.57 2.00
CA GLY A 48 6.70 3.16 1.20
C GLY A 48 5.43 3.10 2.03
N GLY A 49 4.38 2.53 1.53
CA GLY A 49 3.09 2.42 2.22
C GLY A 49 2.47 1.03 2.09
N GLY A 50 3.31 0.00 1.97
CA GLY A 50 2.84 -1.36 1.78
C GLY A 50 2.14 -1.60 0.44
N SER A 51 1.45 -2.72 0.34
CA SER A 51 0.78 -3.14 -0.90
C SER A 51 -0.29 -2.16 -1.38
N THR A 52 -1.00 -1.52 -0.48
CA THR A 52 -2.08 -0.60 -0.85
C THR A 52 -1.54 0.68 -1.47
N ALA A 53 -0.49 1.28 -0.92
CA ALA A 53 0.10 2.48 -1.50
C ALA A 53 0.85 2.18 -2.80
N ASP A 54 1.56 1.05 -2.88
CA ASP A 54 2.34 0.69 -4.06
C ASP A 54 1.44 0.24 -5.23
N MET A 55 0.53 -0.69 -4.97
CA MET A 55 -0.29 -1.29 -6.02
C MET A 55 -1.67 -0.64 -6.18
N GLY A 56 -2.16 0.03 -5.13
CA GLY A 56 -3.46 0.68 -5.17
C GLY A 56 -3.52 1.76 -6.24
N CYS A 57 -2.48 2.58 -6.38
CA CYS A 57 -2.42 3.62 -7.41
C CYS A 57 -2.52 3.04 -8.84
N HIS A 58 -2.01 1.82 -9.08
CA HIS A 58 -2.10 1.17 -10.39
C HIS A 58 -3.50 0.59 -10.68
N PHE A 59 -4.13 -0.02 -9.69
CA PHE A 59 -5.40 -0.71 -9.92
C PHE A 59 -6.62 0.16 -9.66
N LEU A 60 -6.59 1.02 -8.64
CA LEU A 60 -7.70 1.93 -8.35
C LEU A 60 -7.83 3.01 -9.42
N ASP A 61 -6.71 3.48 -10.00
CA ASP A 61 -6.69 4.49 -11.05
C ASP A 61 -7.60 4.09 -12.23
N LEU A 62 -7.53 2.84 -12.66
CA LEU A 62 -8.39 2.34 -13.74
C LEU A 62 -9.88 2.48 -13.41
N ALA A 63 -10.28 2.12 -12.17
CA ALA A 63 -11.67 2.25 -11.73
C ALA A 63 -12.09 3.73 -11.61
N PHE A 64 -11.21 4.57 -11.04
CA PHE A 64 -11.45 6.01 -10.94
C PHE A 64 -11.66 6.63 -12.31
N TRP A 65 -10.80 6.33 -13.26
CA TRP A 65 -10.86 6.86 -14.60
C TRP A 65 -12.09 6.36 -15.39
N ALA A 66 -12.29 5.03 -15.45
CA ALA A 66 -13.37 4.42 -16.22
C ALA A 66 -14.75 4.79 -15.70
N LEU A 67 -14.92 4.87 -14.38
CA LEU A 67 -16.19 5.21 -13.73
C LEU A 67 -16.32 6.71 -13.44
N GLN A 68 -15.28 7.51 -13.75
CA GLN A 68 -15.21 8.93 -13.45
C GLN A 68 -15.54 9.21 -11.98
N LEU A 69 -14.85 8.48 -11.09
CA LEU A 69 -15.01 8.67 -9.65
C LEU A 69 -14.35 9.97 -9.22
N ASP A 70 -14.93 10.58 -8.18
CA ASP A 70 -14.41 11.75 -7.50
C ASP A 70 -14.07 11.37 -6.05
N ALA A 71 -14.28 12.25 -5.09
CA ALA A 71 -14.05 11.93 -3.70
C ALA A 71 -15.10 10.94 -3.15
N PRO A 72 -14.70 9.90 -2.42
CA PRO A 72 -15.65 9.04 -1.72
C PRO A 72 -16.29 9.78 -0.56
N THR A 73 -17.52 9.43 -0.21
CA THR A 73 -18.23 9.96 0.96
C THR A 73 -17.84 9.24 2.25
N SER A 74 -17.36 8.01 2.13
CA SER A 74 -16.83 7.26 3.26
C SER A 74 -15.75 6.28 2.82
N LEU A 75 -14.83 6.00 3.74
CA LEU A 75 -13.82 4.98 3.63
C LEU A 75 -13.86 4.13 4.90
N GLN A 76 -13.93 2.82 4.73
CA GLN A 76 -13.74 1.84 5.80
C GLN A 76 -12.54 0.98 5.47
N ALA A 77 -11.73 0.67 6.47
CA ALA A 77 -10.59 -0.22 6.34
C ALA A 77 -10.67 -1.31 7.41
N ASP A 78 -10.40 -2.53 7.01
CA ASP A 78 -10.37 -3.71 7.86
C ASP A 78 -9.11 -4.52 7.58
N GLY A 79 -8.46 -4.99 8.64
CA GLY A 79 -7.20 -5.72 8.53
C GLY A 79 -6.60 -6.02 9.90
N PRO A 80 -5.46 -6.70 9.94
CA PRO A 80 -4.74 -6.92 11.19
C PRO A 80 -4.26 -5.60 11.77
N GLU A 81 -4.00 -5.60 13.08
CA GLU A 81 -3.41 -4.45 13.77
C GLU A 81 -2.14 -3.99 13.03
N PRO A 82 -2.06 -2.72 12.65
CA PRO A 82 -0.92 -2.24 11.88
C PRO A 82 0.35 -2.19 12.75
N HIS A 83 1.46 -2.65 12.19
CA HIS A 83 2.77 -2.47 12.82
C HIS A 83 3.19 -0.99 12.72
N ALA A 84 3.83 -0.46 13.77
CA ALA A 84 4.22 0.96 13.83
C ALA A 84 5.14 1.39 12.66
N GLU A 85 5.94 0.47 12.12
CA GLU A 85 6.95 0.75 11.09
C GLU A 85 6.69 0.05 9.76
N CYS A 86 5.70 -0.86 9.68
CA CYS A 86 5.51 -1.72 8.52
C CYS A 86 4.09 -1.66 7.97
N GLY A 87 3.96 -1.79 6.66
CA GLY A 87 2.67 -1.96 6.00
C GLY A 87 1.98 -3.26 6.42
N PRO A 88 0.64 -3.25 6.51
CA PRO A 88 -0.12 -4.40 6.99
C PRO A 88 0.01 -5.62 6.06
N ALA A 89 -0.07 -6.81 6.64
CA ALA A 89 0.00 -8.07 5.91
C ALA A 89 -1.18 -8.26 4.96
N ALA A 90 -2.35 -7.78 5.36
CA ALA A 90 -3.57 -7.77 4.56
C ALA A 90 -4.36 -6.51 4.87
N LEU A 91 -5.09 -6.00 3.90
CA LEU A 91 -5.97 -4.86 4.07
C LEU A 91 -7.15 -4.96 3.12
N ARG A 92 -8.35 -4.76 3.64
CA ARG A 92 -9.56 -4.54 2.86
C ARG A 92 -9.96 -3.10 3.04
N CYS A 93 -10.25 -2.42 1.93
CA CYS A 93 -10.81 -1.08 1.98
C CYS A 93 -12.10 -1.04 1.18
N GLU A 94 -13.10 -0.36 1.70
CA GLU A 94 -14.35 -0.09 1.02
C GLU A 94 -14.54 1.42 0.90
N TYR A 95 -14.68 1.89 -0.33
CA TYR A 95 -14.88 3.30 -0.68
C TYR A 95 -16.31 3.46 -1.21
N ALA A 96 -17.13 4.27 -0.57
CA ALA A 96 -18.48 4.58 -1.03
C ALA A 96 -18.49 5.90 -1.81
N PHE A 97 -18.98 5.85 -3.03
CA PHE A 97 -19.14 7.02 -3.89
C PHE A 97 -20.62 7.34 -4.08
N PRO A 98 -21.02 8.60 -3.98
CA PRO A 98 -22.44 9.00 -4.11
C PRO A 98 -22.90 8.88 -5.56
N GLN A 99 -24.20 9.02 -5.76
CA GLN A 99 -24.76 9.22 -7.08
C GLN A 99 -24.18 10.48 -7.75
N ARG A 100 -23.85 10.39 -9.03
CA ARG A 100 -23.27 11.48 -9.82
C ARG A 100 -24.09 11.69 -11.09
N GLY A 101 -24.98 12.65 -11.06
CA GLY A 101 -25.94 12.89 -12.15
C GLY A 101 -26.81 11.66 -12.38
N ALA A 102 -26.80 11.09 -13.60
CA ALA A 102 -27.53 9.88 -13.95
C ALA A 102 -26.82 8.58 -13.56
N ARG A 103 -25.59 8.64 -13.02
CA ARG A 103 -24.81 7.47 -12.63
C ARG A 103 -25.18 7.04 -11.21
N ALA A 104 -25.44 5.75 -11.04
CA ALA A 104 -25.74 5.17 -9.73
C ALA A 104 -24.58 5.34 -8.74
N PRO A 105 -24.83 5.28 -7.42
CA PRO A 105 -23.77 5.15 -6.42
C PRO A 105 -22.88 3.94 -6.70
N VAL A 106 -21.62 4.04 -6.33
CA VAL A 106 -20.62 2.97 -6.53
C VAL A 106 -19.96 2.64 -5.20
N THR A 107 -19.77 1.36 -4.94
CA THR A 107 -18.90 0.87 -3.87
C THR A 107 -17.68 0.23 -4.53
N LEU A 108 -16.48 0.79 -4.24
CA LEU A 108 -15.21 0.25 -4.72
C LEU A 108 -14.53 -0.49 -3.56
N ARG A 109 -14.15 -1.74 -3.80
CA ARG A 109 -13.47 -2.56 -2.81
C ARG A 109 -12.05 -2.88 -3.24
N TRP A 110 -11.13 -2.64 -2.33
CA TRP A 110 -9.72 -3.01 -2.45
C TRP A 110 -9.42 -4.19 -1.53
N HIS A 111 -8.76 -5.21 -2.07
CA HIS A 111 -8.29 -6.36 -1.31
C HIS A 111 -6.80 -6.56 -1.57
N SER A 112 -5.98 -6.58 -0.53
CA SER A 112 -4.55 -6.88 -0.63
C SER A 112 -4.22 -8.27 -0.08
N ALA A 113 -3.00 -8.76 -0.39
CA ALA A 113 -2.45 -9.99 0.16
C ALA A 113 -3.20 -11.29 -0.17
N GLY A 114 -3.82 -11.36 -1.35
CA GLY A 114 -4.45 -12.60 -1.84
C GLY A 114 -5.85 -12.88 -1.27
N ASP A 115 -6.36 -12.02 -0.44
CA ASP A 115 -7.75 -12.06 0.01
C ASP A 115 -8.65 -11.64 -1.16
N ARG A 116 -9.13 -12.62 -1.92
CA ARG A 116 -10.01 -12.40 -3.07
C ARG A 116 -11.45 -12.61 -2.64
N PRO A 117 -12.35 -11.67 -2.98
CA PRO A 117 -13.76 -11.89 -2.74
C PRO A 117 -14.25 -13.07 -3.58
N ASN A 118 -14.89 -14.06 -2.95
CA ASN A 118 -15.45 -15.22 -3.64
C ASN A 118 -16.55 -14.82 -4.67
N GLU A 119 -17.12 -13.65 -4.52
CA GLU A 119 -18.20 -13.10 -5.35
C GLU A 119 -17.69 -12.48 -6.67
N ALA A 120 -16.40 -12.28 -6.83
CA ALA A 120 -15.84 -11.63 -8.03
C ALA A 120 -15.79 -12.53 -9.27
N LEU A 121 -16.25 -13.79 -9.16
CA LEU A 121 -16.20 -14.81 -10.23
C LEU A 121 -17.58 -15.39 -10.59
N ALA A 122 -18.66 -14.78 -10.12
CA ALA A 122 -20.03 -15.17 -10.45
C ALA A 122 -20.60 -14.32 -11.59
#